data_6fe438be371dc69d4e2136a40eb85b30
#
_entry.id   6fe438be371dc69d4e2136a40eb85b30
#
_cell.length_a   1.000
_cell.length_b   1.000
_cell.length_c   1.000
_cell.angle_alpha   90.00
_cell.angle_beta   90.00
_cell.angle_gamma   90.00
#
_symmetry.space_group_name_H-M   'P 1'
#
loop_
_entity.id
_entity.type
_entity.pdbx_description
1 polymer ?
#
loop_
_entity_poly.entity_id
_entity_poly.type
_entity_poly.pdbx_seq_one_letter_code
_entity_poly.pdbx_strand_id
1 'polypeptide(L)'
;TDIVESVVKDIDDRVDLANIPKPTVVIKSTVPPGTTDRLHKKYKGVDVIFNPEFLTEINFIEDFKNQNRIILGGVRRCTTKLRQVYSKVFPKVTIVKTNAVYAEMVKYFINCFLATKVSFANEMKMFCDTLKIDYDMVVECAT
;
A
#
# COMPACT_ATOMS: atom_id res chain seq x y z
N THR A 1 -11.01 -3.49 7.81
CA THR A 1 -10.26 -4.73 8.18
C THR A 1 -11.14 -5.95 8.02
N ASP A 2 -12.41 -5.88 8.43
CA ASP A 2 -13.35 -7.00 8.41
C ASP A 2 -13.62 -7.54 7.00
N ILE A 3 -13.75 -6.65 6.00
CA ILE A 3 -13.91 -7.05 4.60
C ILE A 3 -12.67 -7.81 4.09
N VAL A 4 -11.47 -7.32 4.39
CA VAL A 4 -10.22 -7.99 4.00
C VAL A 4 -10.11 -9.37 4.66
N GLU A 5 -10.46 -9.44 5.94
CA GLU A 5 -10.44 -10.72 6.67
C GLU A 5 -11.48 -11.71 6.14
N SER A 6 -12.71 -11.26 5.81
CA SER A 6 -13.73 -12.15 5.23
C SER A 6 -13.29 -12.72 3.89
N VAL A 7 -12.66 -11.92 3.02
CA VAL A 7 -12.12 -12.39 1.73
C VAL A 7 -11.00 -13.42 1.94
N VAL A 8 -10.07 -13.16 2.87
CA VAL A 8 -8.99 -14.11 3.17
C VAL A 8 -9.55 -15.42 3.70
N LYS A 9 -10.57 -15.35 4.58
CA LYS A 9 -11.28 -16.52 5.10
C LYS A 9 -11.96 -17.33 3.99
N ASP A 10 -12.71 -16.66 3.11
CA ASP A 10 -13.40 -17.32 1.99
C ASP A 10 -12.43 -18.07 1.07
N ILE A 11 -11.23 -17.49 0.84
CA ILE A 11 -10.19 -18.16 0.05
C ILE A 11 -9.64 -19.37 0.81
N ASP A 12 -9.35 -19.22 2.10
CA ASP A 12 -8.84 -20.31 2.96
C ASP A 12 -9.80 -21.49 2.97
N ASP A 13 -11.10 -21.24 3.23
CA ASP A 13 -12.16 -22.27 3.23
C ASP A 13 -12.25 -23.02 1.87
N ARG A 14 -12.10 -22.30 0.74
CA ARG A 14 -12.17 -22.89 -0.60
C ARG A 14 -10.92 -23.70 -0.96
N VAL A 15 -9.75 -23.30 -0.48
CA VAL A 15 -8.50 -24.04 -0.68
C VAL A 15 -8.59 -25.42 -0.02
N ASP A 16 -9.08 -25.48 1.21
CA ASP A 16 -9.25 -26.71 1.94
C ASP A 16 -10.25 -27.65 1.24
N LEU A 17 -11.39 -27.11 0.79
CA LEU A 17 -12.42 -27.87 0.08
C LEU A 17 -11.94 -28.42 -1.28
N ALA A 18 -11.15 -27.64 -2.01
CA ALA A 18 -10.68 -27.99 -3.35
C ALA A 18 -9.39 -28.82 -3.36
N ASN A 19 -8.76 -29.02 -2.21
CA ASN A 19 -7.48 -29.70 -2.05
C ASN A 19 -6.40 -29.23 -3.03
N ILE A 20 -6.30 -27.89 -3.22
CA ILE A 20 -5.34 -27.24 -4.10
C ILE A 20 -4.08 -26.81 -3.33
N PRO A 21 -2.94 -26.66 -4.02
CA PRO A 21 -1.73 -26.15 -3.38
C PRO A 21 -1.96 -24.77 -2.75
N LYS A 22 -1.40 -24.57 -1.57
CA LYS A 22 -1.48 -23.35 -0.78
C LYS A 22 -1.17 -22.08 -1.60
N PRO A 23 -2.17 -21.21 -1.90
CA PRO A 23 -1.95 -20.00 -2.67
C PRO A 23 -1.34 -18.89 -1.82
N THR A 24 -0.80 -17.87 -2.50
CA THR A 24 -0.37 -16.63 -1.86
C THR A 24 -1.45 -15.57 -2.09
N VAL A 25 -2.08 -15.10 -1.02
CA VAL A 25 -3.01 -13.97 -1.02
C VAL A 25 -2.22 -12.69 -0.81
N VAL A 26 -2.40 -11.72 -1.69
CA VAL A 26 -1.72 -10.43 -1.64
C VAL A 26 -2.72 -9.35 -1.25
N ILE A 27 -2.56 -8.79 -0.05
CA ILE A 27 -3.36 -7.65 0.40
C ILE A 27 -2.76 -6.39 -0.20
N LYS A 28 -3.58 -5.63 -0.94
CA LYS A 28 -3.20 -4.32 -1.50
C LYS A 28 -3.92 -3.16 -0.80
N SER A 29 -5.07 -3.44 -0.19
CA SER A 29 -5.85 -2.46 0.56
C SER A 29 -5.14 -2.00 1.82
N THR A 30 -5.32 -0.73 2.19
CA THR A 30 -4.79 -0.19 3.44
C THR A 30 -5.39 -0.90 4.65
N VAL A 31 -4.53 -1.48 5.47
CA VAL A 31 -4.90 -2.19 6.70
C VAL A 31 -4.00 -1.74 7.86
N PRO A 32 -4.49 -1.78 9.10
CA PRO A 32 -3.67 -1.47 10.28
C PRO A 32 -2.42 -2.35 10.36
N PRO A 33 -1.28 -1.79 10.82
CA PRO A 33 -0.05 -2.56 11.01
C PRO A 33 -0.25 -3.80 11.88
N GLY A 34 0.28 -4.95 11.43
CA GLY A 34 0.12 -6.25 12.07
C GLY A 34 -1.05 -7.09 11.53
N THR A 35 -1.90 -6.52 10.67
CA THR A 35 -3.05 -7.24 10.09
C THR A 35 -2.60 -8.43 9.26
N THR A 36 -1.64 -8.25 8.36
CA THR A 36 -1.15 -9.31 7.47
C THR A 36 -0.57 -10.50 8.25
N ASP A 37 0.27 -10.22 9.24
CA ASP A 37 0.86 -11.26 10.09
C ASP A 37 -0.20 -11.99 10.92
N ARG A 38 -1.21 -11.29 11.43
CA ARG A 38 -2.35 -11.86 12.13
C ARG A 38 -3.15 -12.80 11.23
N LEU A 39 -3.49 -12.36 10.02
CA LEU A 39 -4.24 -13.18 9.06
C LEU A 39 -3.43 -14.37 8.58
N HIS A 40 -2.13 -14.21 8.30
CA HIS A 40 -1.24 -15.31 7.94
C HIS A 40 -1.11 -16.38 9.04
N LYS A 41 -1.13 -15.95 10.31
CA LYS A 41 -1.13 -16.90 11.46
C LYS A 41 -2.48 -17.59 11.66
N LYS A 42 -3.59 -16.90 11.38
CA LYS A 42 -4.95 -17.38 11.61
C LYS A 42 -5.38 -18.39 10.54
N TYR A 43 -5.14 -18.09 9.28
CA TYR A 43 -5.59 -18.89 8.13
C TYR A 43 -4.44 -19.73 7.57
N LYS A 44 -4.55 -21.06 7.67
CA LYS A 44 -3.43 -21.98 7.39
C LYS A 44 -3.40 -22.50 5.96
N GLY A 45 -4.53 -22.50 5.26
CA GLY A 45 -4.63 -22.88 3.85
C GLY A 45 -4.05 -21.84 2.89
N VAL A 46 -3.80 -20.61 3.35
CA VAL A 46 -3.25 -19.53 2.53
C VAL A 46 -1.98 -18.93 3.12
N ASP A 47 -1.08 -18.45 2.25
CA ASP A 47 0.00 -17.54 2.65
C ASP A 47 -0.45 -16.11 2.41
N VAL A 48 -0.38 -15.25 3.42
CA VAL A 48 -0.81 -13.85 3.30
C VAL A 48 0.39 -12.93 3.31
N ILE A 49 0.48 -12.02 2.34
CA ILE A 49 1.52 -10.99 2.23
C ILE A 49 0.88 -9.64 1.91
N PHE A 50 1.62 -8.57 2.11
CA PHE A 50 1.19 -7.19 1.86
C PHE A 50 1.98 -6.55 0.72
N ASN A 51 1.28 -5.87 -0.18
CA ASN A 51 1.87 -5.09 -1.26
C ASN A 51 1.11 -3.76 -1.39
N PRO A 52 1.52 -2.71 -0.67
CA PRO A 52 0.89 -1.41 -0.78
C PRO A 52 0.96 -0.84 -2.19
N GLU A 53 -0.01 0.00 -2.50
CA GLU A 53 -0.02 0.84 -3.69
C GLU A 53 0.06 2.31 -3.29
N PHE A 54 0.51 3.16 -4.22
CA PHE A 54 0.67 4.59 -4.03
C PHE A 54 0.05 5.35 -5.21
N LEU A 55 -1.13 4.90 -5.63
CA LEU A 55 -1.85 5.42 -6.79
C LEU A 55 -2.74 6.59 -6.39
N THR A 56 -2.85 7.57 -7.26
CA THR A 56 -3.84 8.64 -7.14
C THR A 56 -5.16 8.21 -7.79
N GLU A 57 -6.30 8.74 -7.31
CA GLU A 57 -7.61 8.38 -7.85
C GLU A 57 -7.77 8.81 -9.32
N ILE A 58 -7.14 9.91 -9.72
CA ILE A 58 -7.29 10.49 -11.06
C ILE A 58 -6.40 9.77 -12.07
N ASN A 59 -5.15 9.43 -11.69
CA ASN A 59 -4.14 8.92 -12.63
C ASN A 59 -3.70 7.48 -12.34
N PHE A 60 -4.54 6.67 -11.69
CA PHE A 60 -4.15 5.35 -11.16
C PHE A 60 -3.51 4.41 -12.21
N ILE A 61 -3.93 4.47 -13.47
CA ILE A 61 -3.33 3.65 -14.55
C ILE A 61 -1.91 4.09 -14.85
N GLU A 62 -1.69 5.40 -15.02
CA GLU A 62 -0.36 5.93 -15.34
C GLU A 62 0.57 5.83 -14.12
N ASP A 63 0.07 6.07 -12.91
CA ASP A 63 0.82 5.89 -11.68
C ASP A 63 1.27 4.43 -11.51
N PHE A 64 0.42 3.46 -11.86
CA PHE A 64 0.76 2.04 -11.83
C PHE A 64 1.85 1.69 -12.86
N LYS A 65 1.76 2.22 -14.07
CA LYS A 65 2.75 1.99 -15.13
C LYS A 65 4.10 2.62 -14.82
N ASN A 66 4.08 3.83 -14.23
CA ASN A 66 5.26 4.65 -13.98
C ASN A 66 5.76 4.58 -12.53
N GLN A 67 5.30 3.59 -11.75
CA GLN A 67 5.76 3.43 -10.38
C GLN A 67 7.27 3.25 -10.30
N ASN A 68 7.92 3.93 -9.38
CA ASN A 68 9.37 3.89 -9.20
C ASN A 68 9.84 2.82 -8.20
N ARG A 69 8.92 2.28 -7.40
CA ARG A 69 9.19 1.26 -6.39
C ARG A 69 7.98 0.37 -6.13
N ILE A 70 8.25 -0.88 -5.80
CA ILE A 70 7.26 -1.86 -5.33
C ILE A 70 7.73 -2.36 -3.97
N ILE A 71 6.82 -2.37 -2.98
CA ILE A 71 7.12 -2.84 -1.63
C ILE A 71 6.38 -4.15 -1.38
N LEU A 72 7.09 -5.16 -0.94
CA LEU A 72 6.56 -6.49 -0.66
C LEU A 72 6.84 -6.85 0.80
N GLY A 73 5.79 -6.93 1.62
CA GLY A 73 5.88 -7.24 3.04
C GLY A 73 5.34 -8.62 3.39
N GLY A 74 6.11 -9.41 4.14
CA GLY A 74 5.67 -10.72 4.63
C GLY A 74 6.65 -11.85 4.41
N VAL A 75 6.15 -13.08 4.37
CA VAL A 75 6.96 -14.31 4.32
C VAL A 75 7.88 -14.32 3.10
N ARG A 76 9.17 -14.54 3.32
CA ARG A 76 10.23 -14.43 2.31
C ARG A 76 9.99 -15.26 1.06
N ARG A 77 9.49 -16.51 1.20
CA ARG A 77 9.18 -17.38 0.05
C ARG A 77 8.14 -16.76 -0.88
N CYS A 78 7.07 -16.16 -0.31
CA CYS A 78 5.96 -15.58 -1.05
C CYS A 78 6.33 -14.24 -1.69
N THR A 79 7.01 -13.37 -0.93
CA THR A 79 7.55 -12.12 -1.46
C THR A 79 8.58 -12.35 -2.56
N THR A 80 9.33 -13.47 -2.53
CA THR A 80 10.26 -13.84 -3.61
C THR A 80 9.51 -14.26 -4.86
N LYS A 81 8.45 -15.08 -4.75
CA LYS A 81 7.61 -15.46 -5.89
C LYS A 81 6.98 -14.23 -6.55
N LEU A 82 6.38 -13.36 -5.74
CA LEU A 82 5.74 -12.14 -6.25
C LEU A 82 6.76 -11.17 -6.88
N ARG A 83 7.96 -11.05 -6.31
CA ARG A 83 9.06 -10.29 -6.91
C ARG A 83 9.38 -10.79 -8.33
N GLN A 84 9.44 -12.11 -8.54
CA GLN A 84 9.71 -12.69 -9.87
C GLN A 84 8.64 -12.30 -10.89
N VAL A 85 7.37 -12.24 -10.47
CA VAL A 85 6.27 -11.77 -11.33
C VAL A 85 6.46 -10.30 -11.68
N TYR A 86 6.65 -9.43 -10.68
CA TYR A 86 6.83 -8.00 -10.91
C TYR A 86 8.09 -7.67 -11.72
N SER A 87 9.20 -8.39 -11.53
CA SER A 87 10.43 -8.14 -12.28
C SER A 87 10.29 -8.41 -13.77
N LYS A 88 9.35 -9.27 -14.18
CA LYS A 88 9.06 -9.52 -15.61
C LYS A 88 8.27 -8.36 -16.24
N VAL A 89 7.39 -7.74 -15.49
CA VAL A 89 6.52 -6.65 -15.95
C VAL A 89 7.21 -5.28 -15.80
N PHE A 90 7.95 -5.11 -14.72
CA PHE A 90 8.64 -3.88 -14.34
C PHE A 90 10.14 -4.09 -14.12
N PRO A 91 10.92 -4.36 -15.20
CA PRO A 91 12.33 -4.75 -15.06
C PRO A 91 13.25 -3.67 -14.48
N LYS A 92 12.84 -2.40 -14.56
CA LYS A 92 13.60 -1.25 -14.07
C LYS A 92 13.16 -0.73 -12.70
N VAL A 93 12.06 -1.25 -12.16
CA VAL A 93 11.49 -0.77 -10.89
C VAL A 93 12.22 -1.39 -9.69
N THR A 94 12.54 -0.57 -8.71
CA THR A 94 13.13 -1.05 -7.46
C THR A 94 12.10 -1.83 -6.65
N ILE A 95 12.41 -3.11 -6.35
CA ILE A 95 11.53 -3.96 -5.53
C ILE A 95 12.16 -4.16 -4.16
N VAL A 96 11.52 -3.58 -3.13
CA VAL A 96 11.92 -3.68 -1.73
C VAL A 96 11.15 -4.79 -1.04
N LYS A 97 11.87 -5.75 -0.44
CA LYS A 97 11.26 -6.81 0.39
C LYS A 97 11.51 -6.51 1.86
N THR A 98 10.45 -6.59 2.66
CA THR A 98 10.50 -6.34 4.10
C THR A 98 9.51 -7.27 4.83
N ASN A 99 9.37 -7.16 6.15
CA ASN A 99 8.27 -7.81 6.85
C ASN A 99 6.95 -7.05 6.65
N ALA A 100 5.82 -7.70 6.96
CA ALA A 100 4.49 -7.16 6.67
C ALA A 100 4.23 -5.86 7.44
N VAL A 101 4.56 -5.81 8.72
CA VAL A 101 4.31 -4.63 9.58
C VAL A 101 5.00 -3.37 9.05
N TYR A 102 6.27 -3.49 8.58
CA TYR A 102 6.95 -2.34 7.97
C TYR A 102 6.28 -1.89 6.68
N ALA A 103 5.88 -2.82 5.82
CA ALA A 103 5.20 -2.48 4.57
C ALA A 103 3.84 -1.80 4.83
N GLU A 104 3.07 -2.28 5.80
CA GLU A 104 1.81 -1.67 6.24
C GLU A 104 2.05 -0.26 6.80
N MET A 105 3.07 -0.09 7.65
CA MET A 105 3.42 1.21 8.21
C MET A 105 3.87 2.21 7.14
N VAL A 106 4.62 1.77 6.12
CA VAL A 106 5.01 2.65 5.00
C VAL A 106 3.78 3.23 4.29
N LYS A 107 2.72 2.43 4.09
CA LYS A 107 1.47 2.93 3.49
C LYS A 107 0.83 4.01 4.35
N TYR A 108 0.73 3.80 5.67
CA TYR A 108 0.22 4.81 6.59
C TYR A 108 1.08 6.06 6.62
N PHE A 109 2.41 5.90 6.71
CA PHE A 109 3.33 7.03 6.74
C PHE A 109 3.14 7.95 5.53
N ILE A 110 3.10 7.39 4.32
CA ILE A 110 2.95 8.17 3.09
C ILE A 110 1.58 8.85 3.03
N ASN A 111 0.50 8.11 3.34
CA ASN A 111 -0.84 8.67 3.29
C ASN A 111 -1.06 9.78 4.34
N CYS A 112 -0.60 9.57 5.57
CA CYS A 112 -0.72 10.57 6.63
C CYS A 112 0.15 11.80 6.33
N PHE A 113 1.37 11.59 5.79
CA PHE A 113 2.23 12.70 5.40
C PHE A 113 1.59 13.55 4.30
N LEU A 114 1.01 12.91 3.28
CA LEU A 114 0.29 13.62 2.22
C LEU A 114 -0.91 14.39 2.78
N ALA A 115 -1.73 13.76 3.62
CA ALA A 115 -2.87 14.42 4.27
C ALA A 115 -2.44 15.62 5.13
N THR A 116 -1.34 15.50 5.86
CA THR A 116 -0.75 16.60 6.64
C THR A 116 -0.31 17.75 5.74
N LYS A 117 0.34 17.46 4.61
CA LYS A 117 0.73 18.50 3.64
C LYS A 117 -0.47 19.26 3.10
N VAL A 118 -1.53 18.55 2.73
CA VAL A 118 -2.75 19.18 2.22
C VAL A 118 -3.43 20.02 3.30
N SER A 119 -3.53 19.49 4.53
CA SER A 119 -4.09 20.24 5.66
C SER A 119 -3.29 21.51 5.96
N PHE A 120 -1.95 21.40 6.00
CA PHE A 120 -1.07 22.55 6.17
C PHE A 120 -1.26 23.60 5.08
N ALA A 121 -1.31 23.18 3.81
CA ALA A 121 -1.52 24.09 2.69
C ALA A 121 -2.85 24.85 2.79
N ASN A 122 -3.93 24.15 3.20
CA ASN A 122 -5.23 24.75 3.42
C ASN A 122 -5.21 25.78 4.55
N GLU A 123 -4.56 25.46 5.68
CA GLU A 123 -4.40 26.42 6.80
C GLU A 123 -3.64 27.69 6.34
N MET A 124 -2.53 27.51 5.61
CA MET A 124 -1.76 28.64 5.09
C MET A 124 -2.56 29.48 4.10
N LYS A 125 -3.40 28.83 3.27
CA LYS A 125 -4.33 29.54 2.37
C LYS A 125 -5.31 30.42 3.17
N MET A 126 -5.88 29.88 4.23
CA MET A 126 -6.80 30.64 5.11
C MET A 126 -6.12 31.86 5.77
N PHE A 127 -4.85 31.71 6.19
CA PHE A 127 -4.06 32.83 6.69
C PHE A 127 -3.86 33.91 5.62
N CYS A 128 -3.48 33.53 4.41
CA CYS A 128 -3.30 34.47 3.30
C CYS A 128 -4.61 35.22 2.99
N ASP A 129 -5.74 34.50 2.96
CA ASP A 129 -7.05 35.13 2.73
C ASP A 129 -7.41 36.13 3.83
N THR A 130 -7.12 35.83 5.10
CA THR A 130 -7.34 36.73 6.24
C THR A 130 -6.50 37.99 6.11
N LEU A 131 -5.25 37.85 5.66
CA LEU A 131 -4.32 38.96 5.46
C LEU A 131 -4.53 39.68 4.12
N LYS A 132 -5.41 39.18 3.26
CA LYS A 132 -5.66 39.71 1.90
C LYS A 132 -4.41 39.70 1.03
N ILE A 133 -3.57 38.67 1.15
CA ILE A 133 -2.38 38.45 0.31
C ILE A 133 -2.57 37.25 -0.60
N ASP A 134 -1.87 37.25 -1.72
CA ASP A 134 -1.97 36.14 -2.69
C ASP A 134 -1.21 34.93 -2.21
N TYR A 135 -1.93 33.82 -2.02
CA TYR A 135 -1.37 32.52 -1.57
C TYR A 135 -0.38 31.95 -2.59
N ASP A 136 -0.68 32.05 -3.89
CA ASP A 136 0.17 31.46 -4.94
C ASP A 136 1.51 32.18 -5.00
N MET A 137 1.51 33.51 -4.84
CA MET A 137 2.74 34.31 -4.72
C MET A 137 3.56 33.92 -3.48
N VAL A 138 2.90 33.63 -2.34
CA VAL A 138 3.60 33.15 -1.13
C VAL A 138 4.26 31.81 -1.37
N VAL A 139 3.55 30.87 -2.02
CA VAL A 139 4.09 29.53 -2.35
C VAL A 139 5.26 29.65 -3.32
N GLU A 140 5.14 30.45 -4.40
CA GLU A 140 6.21 30.66 -5.38
C GLU A 140 7.49 31.21 -4.73
N CYS A 141 7.35 32.13 -3.76
CA CYS A 141 8.51 32.66 -3.04
C CYS A 141 9.12 31.67 -2.00
N ALA A 142 8.38 30.67 -1.57
CA ALA A 142 8.79 29.74 -0.53
C ALA A 142 9.41 28.44 -1.07
N THR A 143 9.24 28.12 -2.36
CA THR A 143 9.70 26.90 -3.04
C THR A 143 10.71 27.19 -4.13
#